data_c3baaa55e1de9b52dde44bccb64c827a
#
_entry.id   c3baaa55e1de9b52dde44bccb64c827a
#
_cell.length_a   1.000
_cell.length_b   1.000
_cell.length_c   1.000
_cell.angle_alpha   90.00
_cell.angle_beta   90.00
_cell.angle_gamma   90.00
#
_symmetry.space_group_name_H-M   'P 1'
#
loop_
_entity.id
_entity.type
_entity.pdbx_description
1 polymer ?
#
loop_
_entity_poly.entity_id
_entity_poly.type
_entity_poly.pdbx_seq_one_letter_code
_entity_poly.pdbx_strand_id
1 'polypeptide(L)'
;MNRYWGDLHNHCGITYGYGSLKHALDRAKSHLDFCAVTGHAMWPDIPERNEETAFVVDFHRRGFQKLYDHWEEVRHTIAEANTEDFITFQAYEMHSSLYGDHHIVTPDDSLPLIYRDSPAQLLHDSGCDGITVAHHIGYTPGYRGINWDLYDPAVTPLIEVCSKHGCGMSETAPYPY
;
A
#
# COMPACT_ATOMS: atom_id res chain seq x y z
N MET A 1 -5.94 -29.46 -0.44
CA MET A 1 -5.34 -28.11 -0.28
C MET A 1 -6.49 -27.12 -0.35
N ASN A 2 -6.69 -26.32 0.69
CA ASN A 2 -7.70 -25.25 0.67
C ASN A 2 -7.19 -24.11 -0.24
N ARG A 3 -8.10 -23.38 -0.86
CA ARG A 3 -7.81 -22.18 -1.66
C ARG A 3 -8.49 -21.02 -0.97
N TYR A 4 -7.78 -19.91 -0.86
CA TYR A 4 -8.27 -18.67 -0.28
C TYR A 4 -8.14 -17.54 -1.31
N TRP A 5 -9.12 -16.65 -1.33
CA TRP A 5 -9.18 -15.52 -2.24
C TRP A 5 -9.09 -14.23 -1.45
N GLY A 6 -8.20 -13.36 -1.84
CA GLY A 6 -8.00 -12.10 -1.13
C GLY A 6 -7.48 -11.01 -2.03
N ASP A 7 -7.48 -9.80 -1.48
CA ASP A 7 -6.95 -8.60 -2.11
C ASP A 7 -6.14 -7.82 -1.08
N LEU A 8 -4.86 -7.61 -1.36
CA LEU A 8 -3.92 -6.94 -0.48
C LEU A 8 -3.67 -5.46 -0.84
N HIS A 9 -4.40 -4.91 -1.84
CA HIS A 9 -4.21 -3.55 -2.31
C HIS A 9 -5.54 -2.87 -2.60
N ASN A 10 -6.13 -2.27 -1.58
CA ASN A 10 -7.42 -1.58 -1.67
C ASN A 10 -7.36 -0.16 -1.14
N HIS A 11 -8.16 0.73 -1.74
CA HIS A 11 -8.28 2.12 -1.32
C HIS A 11 -9.72 2.51 -1.00
N CYS A 12 -9.88 3.33 0.02
CA CYS A 12 -11.14 3.95 0.38
C CYS A 12 -10.92 5.37 0.91
N GLY A 13 -11.94 5.97 1.50
CA GLY A 13 -11.91 7.34 1.98
C GLY A 13 -11.02 7.61 3.20
N ILE A 14 -10.20 6.65 3.67
CA ILE A 14 -9.21 6.91 4.73
C ILE A 14 -8.07 7.83 4.26
N THR A 15 -7.84 7.89 2.96
CA THR A 15 -6.96 8.89 2.33
C THR A 15 -7.71 9.65 1.25
N TYR A 16 -7.43 9.42 -0.03
CA TYR A 16 -8.10 10.11 -1.15
C TYR A 16 -8.90 9.16 -2.06
N GLY A 17 -9.24 7.96 -1.56
CA GLY A 17 -10.22 7.07 -2.20
C GLY A 17 -11.66 7.42 -1.86
N TYR A 18 -12.60 6.55 -2.25
CA TYR A 18 -14.02 6.74 -2.08
C TYR A 18 -14.61 5.78 -1.04
N GLY A 19 -15.69 6.22 -0.38
CA GLY A 19 -16.43 5.41 0.60
C GLY A 19 -15.74 5.31 1.96
N SER A 20 -16.46 4.80 2.94
CA SER A 20 -15.90 4.58 4.29
C SER A 20 -15.11 3.29 4.35
N LEU A 21 -14.18 3.22 5.31
CA LEU A 21 -13.42 2.00 5.61
C LEU A 21 -14.34 0.82 5.91
N LYS A 22 -15.34 1.04 6.76
CA LYS A 22 -16.32 0.01 7.08
C LYS A 22 -17.01 -0.54 5.83
N HIS A 23 -17.44 0.33 4.92
CA HIS A 23 -18.08 -0.10 3.67
C HIS A 23 -17.13 -0.93 2.79
N ALA A 24 -15.85 -0.53 2.69
CA ALA A 24 -14.84 -1.27 1.95
C ALA A 24 -14.63 -2.69 2.54
N LEU A 25 -14.51 -2.80 3.86
CA LEU A 25 -14.36 -4.07 4.56
C LEU A 25 -15.62 -4.96 4.43
N ASP A 26 -16.82 -4.41 4.60
CA ASP A 26 -18.08 -5.14 4.42
C ASP A 26 -18.22 -5.69 2.98
N ARG A 27 -17.78 -4.91 1.98
CA ARG A 27 -17.77 -5.36 0.59
C ARG A 27 -16.74 -6.47 0.35
N ALA A 28 -15.51 -6.32 0.84
CA ALA A 28 -14.48 -7.34 0.74
C ALA A 28 -14.96 -8.65 1.37
N LYS A 29 -15.46 -8.61 2.60
CA LYS A 29 -15.99 -9.76 3.35
C LYS A 29 -17.09 -10.53 2.61
N SER A 30 -17.85 -9.87 1.74
CA SER A 30 -18.95 -10.51 1.00
C SER A 30 -18.49 -11.50 -0.07
N HIS A 31 -17.18 -11.53 -0.44
CA HIS A 31 -16.69 -12.35 -1.54
C HIS A 31 -15.20 -12.76 -1.45
N LEU A 32 -14.49 -12.28 -0.43
CA LEU A 32 -13.09 -12.61 -0.19
C LEU A 32 -12.93 -13.31 1.16
N ASP A 33 -11.86 -14.10 1.30
CA ASP A 33 -11.44 -14.73 2.55
C ASP A 33 -10.53 -13.81 3.36
N PHE A 34 -9.81 -12.90 2.69
CA PHE A 34 -8.95 -11.91 3.35
C PHE A 34 -8.79 -10.62 2.54
N CYS A 35 -8.45 -9.53 3.23
CA CYS A 35 -8.08 -8.28 2.55
C CYS A 35 -7.13 -7.40 3.37
N ALA A 36 -6.52 -6.43 2.67
CA ALA A 36 -5.86 -5.28 3.27
C ALA A 36 -6.37 -3.99 2.62
N VAL A 37 -6.54 -2.94 3.42
CA VAL A 37 -6.83 -1.59 2.93
C VAL A 37 -5.59 -0.73 3.09
N THR A 38 -4.96 -0.37 1.98
CA THR A 38 -3.65 0.26 1.90
C THR A 38 -3.77 1.78 1.75
N GLY A 39 -4.10 2.48 2.82
CA GLY A 39 -4.11 3.95 2.80
C GLY A 39 -2.73 4.52 2.47
N HIS A 40 -2.69 5.54 1.62
CA HIS A 40 -1.43 6.21 1.26
C HIS A 40 -0.85 6.95 2.46
N ALA A 41 0.37 6.58 2.89
CA ALA A 41 0.96 7.06 4.14
C ALA A 41 2.11 8.05 3.93
N MET A 42 2.95 7.84 2.93
CA MET A 42 4.17 8.62 2.75
C MET A 42 4.72 8.58 1.33
N TRP A 43 5.59 9.54 1.06
CA TRP A 43 6.44 9.60 -0.13
C TRP A 43 7.75 10.28 0.25
N PRO A 44 8.76 9.56 0.73
CA PRO A 44 10.01 10.13 1.26
C PRO A 44 10.74 11.03 0.28
N ASP A 45 10.79 10.63 -0.97
CA ASP A 45 11.44 11.32 -2.07
C ASP A 45 10.43 12.06 -2.98
N ILE A 46 9.33 12.56 -2.39
CA ILE A 46 8.33 13.38 -3.10
C ILE A 46 9.02 14.58 -3.77
N PRO A 47 8.67 14.92 -5.02
CA PRO A 47 9.26 16.06 -5.71
C PRO A 47 9.18 17.35 -4.88
N GLU A 48 10.16 18.22 -5.06
CA GLU A 48 10.08 19.55 -4.47
C GLU A 48 8.84 20.29 -4.99
N ARG A 49 8.14 20.96 -4.07
CA ARG A 49 6.93 21.70 -4.41
C ARG A 49 7.28 23.00 -5.16
N ASN A 50 6.90 23.06 -6.41
CA ASN A 50 7.00 24.24 -7.27
C ASN A 50 5.69 24.44 -8.06
N GLU A 51 5.63 25.34 -9.01
CA GLU A 51 4.42 25.63 -9.80
C GLU A 51 3.89 24.40 -10.56
N GLU A 52 4.78 23.52 -11.07
CA GLU A 52 4.43 22.35 -11.84
C GLU A 52 3.99 21.18 -10.94
N THR A 53 4.64 21.01 -9.79
CA THR A 53 4.44 19.88 -8.89
C THR A 53 3.44 20.16 -7.76
N ALA A 54 3.07 21.43 -7.53
CA ALA A 54 2.25 21.86 -6.40
C ALA A 54 0.97 21.00 -6.24
N PHE A 55 0.25 20.77 -7.34
CA PHE A 55 -0.99 19.98 -7.28
C PHE A 55 -0.73 18.56 -6.75
N VAL A 56 0.26 17.86 -7.31
CA VAL A 56 0.60 16.49 -6.94
C VAL A 56 1.08 16.42 -5.50
N VAL A 57 2.01 17.31 -5.13
CA VAL A 57 2.58 17.35 -3.77
C VAL A 57 1.51 17.64 -2.72
N ASP A 58 0.70 18.67 -2.95
CA ASP A 58 -0.34 19.07 -2.00
C ASP A 58 -1.46 18.00 -1.89
N PHE A 59 -1.79 17.35 -3.00
CA PHE A 59 -2.76 16.26 -3.03
C PHE A 59 -2.30 15.09 -2.14
N HIS A 60 -1.06 14.61 -2.35
CA HIS A 60 -0.52 13.49 -1.58
C HIS A 60 -0.36 13.84 -0.10
N ARG A 61 0.22 15.00 0.21
CA ARG A 61 0.42 15.43 1.60
C ARG A 61 -0.88 15.51 2.39
N ARG A 62 -1.98 15.99 1.77
CA ARG A 62 -3.30 15.98 2.43
C ARG A 62 -3.81 14.57 2.71
N GLY A 63 -3.59 13.63 1.80
CA GLY A 63 -3.97 12.23 2.02
C GLY A 63 -3.15 11.59 3.13
N PHE A 64 -1.82 11.79 3.16
CA PHE A 64 -0.94 11.29 4.21
C PHE A 64 -1.32 11.85 5.59
N GLN A 65 -1.55 13.16 5.67
CA GLN A 65 -1.97 13.81 6.91
C GLN A 65 -3.28 13.24 7.42
N LYS A 66 -4.25 13.04 6.53
CA LYS A 66 -5.54 12.44 6.89
C LYS A 66 -5.39 11.05 7.48
N LEU A 67 -4.54 10.18 6.88
CA LEU A 67 -4.28 8.87 7.42
C LEU A 67 -3.60 8.95 8.80
N TYR A 68 -2.59 9.81 8.91
CA TYR A 68 -1.85 10.02 10.15
C TYR A 68 -2.77 10.44 11.31
N ASP A 69 -3.65 11.41 11.05
CA ASP A 69 -4.57 11.95 12.07
C ASP A 69 -5.60 10.92 12.56
N HIS A 70 -5.89 9.88 11.76
CA HIS A 70 -6.92 8.88 12.07
C HIS A 70 -6.38 7.45 12.17
N TRP A 71 -5.06 7.26 12.20
CA TRP A 71 -4.47 5.92 12.10
C TRP A 71 -4.95 4.95 13.18
N GLU A 72 -5.08 5.41 14.41
CA GLU A 72 -5.57 4.57 15.52
C GLU A 72 -7.01 4.08 15.28
N GLU A 73 -7.88 4.95 14.80
CA GLU A 73 -9.26 4.60 14.45
C GLU A 73 -9.31 3.63 13.26
N VAL A 74 -8.48 3.87 12.23
CA VAL A 74 -8.35 3.01 11.06
C VAL A 74 -7.89 1.61 11.49
N ARG A 75 -6.83 1.53 12.26
CA ARG A 75 -6.25 0.29 12.75
C ARG A 75 -7.25 -0.53 13.58
N HIS A 76 -7.96 0.13 14.49
CA HIS A 76 -9.00 -0.49 15.31
C HIS A 76 -10.15 -1.04 14.46
N THR A 77 -10.65 -0.24 13.50
CA THR A 77 -11.71 -0.67 12.58
C THR A 77 -11.32 -1.87 11.73
N ILE A 78 -10.05 -1.95 11.28
CA ILE A 78 -9.52 -3.10 10.54
C ILE A 78 -9.49 -4.33 11.47
N ALA A 79 -8.96 -4.20 12.68
CA ALA A 79 -8.88 -5.31 13.63
C ALA A 79 -10.27 -5.87 14.00
N GLU A 80 -11.26 -5.00 14.22
CA GLU A 80 -12.64 -5.39 14.53
C GLU A 80 -13.36 -6.13 13.38
N ALA A 81 -12.89 -5.98 12.15
CA ALA A 81 -13.49 -6.66 11.00
C ALA A 81 -13.08 -8.14 10.88
N ASN A 82 -12.05 -8.59 11.60
CA ASN A 82 -11.60 -9.98 11.62
C ASN A 82 -12.70 -10.91 12.18
N THR A 83 -12.85 -12.05 11.52
CA THR A 83 -13.74 -13.14 11.96
C THR A 83 -13.09 -14.49 11.64
N GLU A 84 -13.73 -15.61 12.00
CA GLU A 84 -13.23 -16.94 11.65
C GLU A 84 -13.17 -17.19 10.13
N ASP A 85 -14.05 -16.52 9.37
CA ASP A 85 -14.19 -16.73 7.92
C ASP A 85 -13.61 -15.59 7.08
N PHE A 86 -13.11 -14.51 7.69
CA PHE A 86 -12.59 -13.36 6.99
C PHE A 86 -11.46 -12.68 7.77
N ILE A 87 -10.29 -12.60 7.16
CA ILE A 87 -9.09 -12.02 7.76
C ILE A 87 -8.81 -10.64 7.17
N THR A 88 -8.55 -9.67 8.03
CA THR A 88 -8.03 -8.36 7.63
C THR A 88 -6.60 -8.18 8.11
N PHE A 89 -5.77 -7.60 7.26
CA PHE A 89 -4.39 -7.25 7.58
C PHE A 89 -4.28 -5.73 7.80
N GLN A 90 -3.46 -5.36 8.79
CA GLN A 90 -3.02 -3.97 8.90
C GLN A 90 -2.08 -3.64 7.75
N ALA A 91 -2.29 -2.50 7.12
CA ALA A 91 -1.51 -2.13 5.94
C ALA A 91 -1.53 -0.63 5.67
N TYR A 92 -0.50 -0.12 5.03
CA TYR A 92 -0.49 1.20 4.40
C TYR A 92 0.56 1.28 3.28
N GLU A 93 0.42 2.27 2.42
CA GLU A 93 1.22 2.42 1.21
C GLU A 93 2.32 3.48 1.39
N MET A 94 3.51 3.12 0.91
CA MET A 94 4.67 3.98 0.76
C MET A 94 4.93 4.20 -0.73
N HIS A 95 4.91 5.45 -1.17
CA HIS A 95 5.43 5.84 -2.48
C HIS A 95 6.94 6.04 -2.43
N SER A 96 7.63 5.72 -3.51
CA SER A 96 9.04 6.07 -3.67
C SER A 96 9.43 6.17 -5.14
N SER A 97 10.14 7.23 -5.50
CA SER A 97 10.75 7.36 -6.81
C SER A 97 12.02 6.51 -6.91
N LEU A 98 12.74 6.32 -5.79
CA LEU A 98 13.98 5.55 -5.74
C LEU A 98 13.74 4.04 -5.74
N TYR A 99 12.83 3.56 -4.89
CA TYR A 99 12.56 2.12 -4.72
C TYR A 99 11.38 1.61 -5.56
N GLY A 100 10.50 2.51 -5.98
CA GLY A 100 9.16 2.20 -6.47
C GLY A 100 8.15 2.09 -5.33
N ASP A 101 6.88 1.99 -5.69
CA ASP A 101 5.81 1.95 -4.71
C ASP A 101 5.71 0.58 -4.04
N HIS A 102 5.55 0.61 -2.73
CA HIS A 102 5.37 -0.57 -1.89
C HIS A 102 4.25 -0.34 -0.88
N HIS A 103 3.64 -1.40 -0.41
CA HIS A 103 2.84 -1.32 0.81
C HIS A 103 3.30 -2.37 1.81
N ILE A 104 3.24 -2.03 3.11
CA ILE A 104 3.47 -2.97 4.20
C ILE A 104 2.15 -3.66 4.54
N VAL A 105 2.22 -4.96 4.80
CA VAL A 105 1.09 -5.80 5.21
C VAL A 105 1.53 -6.67 6.37
N THR A 106 0.75 -6.67 7.46
CA THR A 106 1.02 -7.47 8.64
C THR A 106 -0.27 -7.98 9.28
N PRO A 107 -0.27 -9.19 9.87
CA PRO A 107 -1.35 -9.65 10.73
C PRO A 107 -1.35 -9.00 12.12
N ASP A 108 -0.32 -8.22 12.45
CA ASP A 108 -0.16 -7.60 13.75
C ASP A 108 -1.03 -6.34 13.87
N ASP A 109 -1.97 -6.34 14.81
CA ASP A 109 -2.89 -5.21 15.04
C ASP A 109 -2.19 -3.96 15.61
N SER A 110 -0.90 -4.04 15.97
CA SER A 110 -0.12 -2.95 16.52
C SER A 110 0.73 -2.18 15.51
N LEU A 111 0.53 -2.37 14.21
CA LEU A 111 1.31 -1.72 13.15
C LEU A 111 1.42 -0.20 13.39
N PRO A 112 2.62 0.34 13.66
CA PRO A 112 2.79 1.78 13.81
C PRO A 112 2.80 2.47 12.44
N LEU A 113 2.22 3.65 12.34
CA LEU A 113 2.37 4.51 11.18
C LEU A 113 3.67 5.32 11.32
N ILE A 114 4.75 4.84 10.73
CA ILE A 114 6.08 5.43 10.82
C ILE A 114 6.58 5.84 9.43
N TYR A 115 7.38 6.90 9.39
CA TYR A 115 8.01 7.40 8.18
C TYR A 115 9.40 6.80 8.01
N ARG A 116 9.67 6.17 6.87
CA ARG A 116 10.98 5.60 6.53
C ARG A 116 11.28 5.80 5.04
N ASP A 117 12.57 5.77 4.71
CA ASP A 117 13.05 6.05 3.35
C ASP A 117 13.06 4.82 2.44
N SER A 118 12.97 3.62 3.01
CA SER A 118 12.99 2.38 2.23
C SER A 118 12.00 1.33 2.75
N PRO A 119 11.53 0.41 1.89
CA PRO A 119 10.68 -0.70 2.31
C PRO A 119 11.31 -1.59 3.39
N ALA A 120 12.62 -1.84 3.29
CA ALA A 120 13.36 -2.66 4.27
C ALA A 120 13.41 -2.00 5.65
N GLN A 121 13.71 -0.69 5.71
CA GLN A 121 13.67 0.06 6.97
C GLN A 121 12.26 0.14 7.53
N LEU A 122 11.26 0.34 6.66
CA LEU A 122 9.86 0.39 7.06
C LEU A 122 9.43 -0.90 7.75
N LEU A 123 9.70 -2.05 7.16
CA LEU A 123 9.37 -3.34 7.74
C LEU A 123 10.17 -3.61 9.03
N HIS A 124 11.49 -3.41 9.00
CA HIS A 124 12.35 -3.62 10.17
C HIS A 124 11.92 -2.78 11.36
N ASP A 125 11.72 -1.47 11.17
CA ASP A 125 11.45 -0.53 12.24
C ASP A 125 9.98 -0.51 12.69
N SER A 126 9.08 -1.14 11.92
CA SER A 126 7.71 -1.38 12.35
C SER A 126 7.66 -2.31 13.57
N GLY A 127 8.65 -3.20 13.69
CA GLY A 127 8.70 -4.22 14.74
C GLY A 127 7.62 -5.30 14.60
N CYS A 128 6.86 -5.31 13.49
CA CYS A 128 5.79 -6.25 13.22
C CYS A 128 6.27 -7.44 12.39
N ASP A 129 5.65 -8.59 12.57
CA ASP A 129 5.79 -9.71 11.65
C ASP A 129 4.94 -9.42 10.40
N GLY A 130 5.60 -9.23 9.26
CA GLY A 130 4.93 -8.80 8.04
C GLY A 130 5.82 -8.88 6.82
N ILE A 131 5.31 -8.36 5.74
CA ILE A 131 6.00 -8.26 4.45
C ILE A 131 5.78 -6.89 3.83
N THR A 132 6.60 -6.51 2.87
CA THR A 132 6.22 -5.49 1.91
C THR A 132 5.81 -6.14 0.59
N VAL A 133 4.98 -5.45 -0.18
CA VAL A 133 4.50 -5.88 -1.50
C VAL A 133 4.83 -4.78 -2.50
N ALA A 134 5.59 -5.12 -3.53
CA ALA A 134 5.87 -4.19 -4.62
C ALA A 134 4.65 -4.06 -5.54
N HIS A 135 4.27 -2.84 -5.90
CA HIS A 135 3.15 -2.59 -6.79
C HIS A 135 3.48 -1.50 -7.83
N HIS A 136 2.58 -1.22 -8.74
CA HIS A 136 2.82 -0.33 -9.88
C HIS A 136 4.02 -0.75 -10.73
N ILE A 137 4.25 -2.04 -10.90
CA ILE A 137 5.39 -2.56 -11.67
C ILE A 137 5.40 -2.11 -13.14
N GLY A 138 4.25 -1.67 -13.66
CA GLY A 138 4.12 -1.06 -14.98
C GLY A 138 4.55 0.42 -15.04
N TYR A 139 4.95 1.03 -13.93
CA TYR A 139 5.49 2.39 -13.91
C TYR A 139 6.99 2.39 -14.24
N THR A 140 7.50 3.53 -14.72
CA THR A 140 8.92 3.68 -15.03
C THR A 140 9.75 3.80 -13.75
N PRO A 141 10.89 3.08 -13.63
CA PRO A 141 11.86 3.32 -12.56
C PRO A 141 12.26 4.81 -12.49
N GLY A 142 12.35 5.35 -11.29
CA GLY A 142 12.55 6.80 -11.08
C GLY A 142 11.26 7.62 -11.09
N TYR A 143 10.14 7.01 -11.50
CA TYR A 143 8.80 7.60 -11.39
C TYR A 143 7.83 6.60 -10.75
N ARG A 144 8.14 6.22 -9.50
CA ARG A 144 7.36 5.30 -8.67
C ARG A 144 7.28 3.84 -9.18
N GLY A 145 7.91 3.51 -10.31
CA GLY A 145 8.09 2.13 -10.76
C GLY A 145 9.20 1.43 -9.98
N ILE A 146 9.14 0.11 -9.91
CA ILE A 146 10.06 -0.69 -9.10
C ILE A 146 11.49 -0.58 -9.65
N ASN A 147 12.42 -0.27 -8.76
CA ASN A 147 13.85 -0.32 -9.04
C ASN A 147 14.37 -1.72 -8.72
N TRP A 148 14.50 -2.55 -9.75
CA TRP A 148 14.88 -3.95 -9.62
C TRP A 148 16.31 -4.14 -9.10
N ASP A 149 17.19 -3.14 -9.25
CA ASP A 149 18.55 -3.18 -8.71
C ASP A 149 18.58 -3.05 -7.17
N LEU A 150 17.52 -2.48 -6.59
CA LEU A 150 17.35 -2.30 -5.14
C LEU A 150 16.27 -3.23 -4.56
N TYR A 151 15.71 -4.11 -5.37
CA TYR A 151 14.67 -5.04 -4.94
C TYR A 151 15.24 -6.13 -4.04
N ASP A 152 14.63 -6.31 -2.87
CA ASP A 152 15.01 -7.36 -1.91
C ASP A 152 13.84 -8.36 -1.71
N PRO A 153 13.92 -9.57 -2.27
CA PRO A 153 12.86 -10.57 -2.13
C PRO A 153 12.71 -11.11 -0.70
N ALA A 154 13.67 -10.90 0.19
CA ALA A 154 13.54 -11.27 1.60
C ALA A 154 12.59 -10.32 2.35
N VAL A 155 12.50 -9.08 1.92
CA VAL A 155 11.60 -8.03 2.45
C VAL A 155 10.29 -7.98 1.68
N THR A 156 10.38 -8.15 0.36
CA THR A 156 9.30 -8.00 -0.60
C THR A 156 9.07 -9.32 -1.37
N PRO A 157 8.49 -10.34 -0.74
CA PRO A 157 8.31 -11.65 -1.37
C PRO A 157 7.18 -11.70 -2.39
N LEU A 158 6.33 -10.67 -2.46
CA LEU A 158 5.17 -10.58 -3.34
C LEU A 158 5.26 -9.35 -4.24
N ILE A 159 4.76 -9.52 -5.45
CA ILE A 159 4.68 -8.46 -6.47
C ILE A 159 3.25 -8.43 -7.01
N GLU A 160 2.64 -7.25 -7.06
CA GLU A 160 1.39 -7.03 -7.74
C GLU A 160 1.61 -7.01 -9.27
N VAL A 161 1.00 -7.94 -9.98
CA VAL A 161 1.22 -8.13 -11.41
C VAL A 161 0.45 -7.12 -12.26
N CYS A 162 -0.76 -6.74 -11.82
CA CYS A 162 -1.60 -5.77 -12.52
C CYS A 162 -2.52 -5.02 -11.57
N SER A 163 -2.78 -3.76 -11.90
CA SER A 163 -3.77 -2.91 -11.25
C SER A 163 -4.45 -2.00 -12.27
N LYS A 164 -5.29 -1.08 -11.80
CA LYS A 164 -5.83 -0.01 -12.69
C LYS A 164 -4.72 0.91 -13.26
N HIS A 165 -3.52 0.89 -12.70
CA HIS A 165 -2.36 1.67 -13.15
C HIS A 165 -1.52 0.96 -14.22
N GLY A 166 -1.94 -0.22 -14.64
CA GLY A 166 -1.28 -0.97 -15.71
C GLY A 166 -0.88 -2.38 -15.30
N CYS A 167 -0.30 -3.07 -16.25
CA CYS A 167 0.21 -4.42 -16.10
C CYS A 167 1.60 -4.47 -16.74
N GLY A 168 2.60 -4.89 -15.99
CA GLY A 168 3.98 -5.03 -16.46
C GLY A 168 4.28 -6.34 -17.19
N MET A 169 3.32 -7.25 -17.31
CA MET A 169 3.54 -8.61 -17.87
C MET A 169 3.63 -8.70 -19.39
N SER A 170 3.52 -7.60 -20.11
CA SER A 170 3.51 -7.58 -21.57
C SER A 170 4.48 -6.54 -22.09
N GLU A 171 5.27 -6.91 -23.10
CA GLU A 171 6.13 -5.95 -23.82
C GLU A 171 5.33 -4.81 -24.49
N THR A 172 4.02 -4.99 -24.64
CA THR A 172 3.10 -3.97 -25.16
C THR A 172 2.39 -3.18 -24.05
N ALA A 173 2.70 -3.42 -22.79
CA ALA A 173 2.18 -2.62 -21.70
C ALA A 173 2.66 -1.17 -21.83
N PRO A 174 1.88 -0.17 -21.35
CA PRO A 174 2.29 1.24 -21.41
C PRO A 174 3.66 1.51 -20.77
N TYR A 175 4.01 0.72 -19.77
CA TYR A 175 5.30 0.76 -19.06
C TYR A 175 5.78 -0.69 -18.85
N PRO A 176 6.34 -1.33 -19.87
CA PRO A 176 6.92 -2.68 -19.72
C PRO A 176 8.14 -2.61 -18.81
N TYR A 177 8.35 -3.67 -18.01
CA TYR A 177 9.56 -3.83 -17.18
C TYR A 177 10.73 -4.38 -18.00
#